data_0895b898ecc635863f04e10d21afb216
#
_entry.id   0895b898ecc635863f04e10d21afb216
#
_cell.length_a   1.000
_cell.length_b   1.000
_cell.length_c   1.000
_cell.angle_alpha   90.00
_cell.angle_beta   90.00
_cell.angle_gamma   90.00
#
_symmetry.space_group_name_H-M   'P 1'
#
loop_
_entity.id
_entity.type
_entity.pdbx_description
1 polymer ?
#
loop_
_entity_poly.entity_id
_entity_poly.type
_entity_poly.pdbx_seq_one_letter_code
_entity_poly.pdbx_strand_id
1 'polypeptide(L)'
;MGFAEFAGNQRVVTALQGMLTADRVPHAMLFSGPRGVGKYTLAVMFAQAANCARRKDDFCGECEPCRRIGLLAEPAPLVEQGLAQRGESADAAMVERVPLILQTHPDVWSIVPDPMRLRNPVARPVLHMGQLRAVARAANFKPTARRRVFILDGAETMRWDLANIFLKILEEPPESATLILLAPNPYLLLSTIRSRCLQFYFAPLSTEQLEEILKRRTQFKPSERKLAAQLAEGSPGRAMHMDLEGAAQLRRDVLQVLERAVEGRSYAQLFDATAQLVKGQKESFENVLEVFYIVITDLLELAYGSTDRPLRDPALRQELGAVCKKIDLEWVAQAVDGLDELHGRLRRNINRQLGLDAVAISLARR
;
A
#
# COMPACT_ATOMS: atom_id res chain seq x y z
N MET A 1 -18.74 -6.30 -16.86
CA MET A 1 -17.86 -6.14 -15.67
C MET A 1 -18.07 -7.33 -14.75
N GLY A 2 -17.02 -7.78 -14.07
CA GLY A 2 -17.06 -8.89 -13.14
C GLY A 2 -15.68 -9.22 -12.62
N PHE A 3 -15.55 -10.23 -11.78
CA PHE A 3 -14.28 -10.71 -11.25
C PHE A 3 -13.26 -11.11 -12.33
N ALA A 4 -13.74 -11.49 -13.52
CA ALA A 4 -12.87 -11.82 -14.66
C ALA A 4 -11.98 -10.65 -15.13
N GLU A 5 -12.31 -9.41 -14.76
CA GLU A 5 -11.50 -8.23 -15.07
C GLU A 5 -10.37 -7.99 -14.04
N PHE A 6 -10.39 -8.72 -12.93
CA PHE A 6 -9.33 -8.64 -11.92
C PHE A 6 -8.12 -9.46 -12.38
N ALA A 7 -7.00 -8.79 -12.55
CA ALA A 7 -5.78 -9.42 -13.01
C ALA A 7 -4.93 -9.95 -11.85
N GLY A 8 -4.43 -11.16 -12.01
CA GLY A 8 -3.61 -11.83 -10.99
C GLY A 8 -4.42 -12.37 -9.81
N ASN A 9 -3.73 -13.01 -8.87
CA ASN A 9 -4.29 -13.55 -7.63
C ASN A 9 -5.56 -14.40 -7.81
N GLN A 10 -5.63 -15.17 -8.90
CA GLN A 10 -6.83 -15.91 -9.33
C GLN A 10 -7.35 -16.89 -8.27
N ARG A 11 -6.44 -17.45 -7.44
CA ARG A 11 -6.83 -18.32 -6.32
C ARG A 11 -7.70 -17.59 -5.30
N VAL A 12 -7.38 -16.32 -5.01
CA VAL A 12 -8.16 -15.47 -4.10
C VAL A 12 -9.53 -15.18 -4.71
N VAL A 13 -9.56 -14.80 -5.99
CA VAL A 13 -10.81 -14.52 -6.73
C VAL A 13 -11.73 -15.74 -6.69
N THR A 14 -11.23 -16.92 -7.06
CA THR A 14 -12.01 -18.18 -7.08
C THR A 14 -12.54 -18.53 -5.68
N ALA A 15 -11.74 -18.35 -4.64
CA ALA A 15 -12.17 -18.61 -3.27
C ALA A 15 -13.32 -17.67 -2.85
N LEU A 16 -13.21 -16.37 -3.16
CA LEU A 16 -14.27 -15.40 -2.86
C LEU A 16 -15.57 -15.70 -3.63
N GLN A 17 -15.48 -16.06 -4.90
CA GLN A 17 -16.63 -16.51 -5.69
C GLN A 17 -17.28 -17.75 -5.12
N GLY A 18 -16.49 -18.74 -4.70
CA GLY A 18 -16.99 -19.95 -4.04
C GLY A 18 -17.76 -19.66 -2.75
N MET A 19 -17.30 -18.70 -1.95
CA MET A 19 -18.00 -18.26 -0.73
C MET A 19 -19.35 -17.61 -1.04
N LEU A 20 -19.39 -16.75 -2.06
CA LEU A 20 -20.63 -16.09 -2.50
C LEU A 20 -21.63 -17.12 -3.04
N THR A 21 -21.16 -18.07 -3.87
CA THR A 21 -22.01 -19.14 -4.44
C THR A 21 -22.59 -20.03 -3.36
N ALA A 22 -21.78 -20.38 -2.38
CA ALA A 22 -22.20 -21.25 -1.26
C ALA A 22 -23.00 -20.49 -0.18
N ASP A 23 -23.15 -19.18 -0.29
CA ASP A 23 -23.72 -18.28 0.74
C ASP A 23 -23.06 -18.45 2.13
N ARG A 24 -21.76 -18.73 2.11
CA ARG A 24 -20.92 -18.94 3.31
C ARG A 24 -19.82 -17.89 3.38
N VAL A 25 -20.23 -16.64 3.51
CA VAL A 25 -19.30 -15.51 3.59
C VAL A 25 -18.83 -15.34 5.04
N PRO A 26 -17.52 -15.36 5.30
CA PRO A 26 -16.97 -15.15 6.64
C PRO A 26 -17.35 -13.75 7.18
N HIS A 27 -17.48 -13.68 8.50
CA HIS A 27 -17.69 -12.40 9.19
C HIS A 27 -16.45 -11.48 9.12
N ALA A 28 -15.24 -12.04 9.02
CA ALA A 28 -14.01 -11.30 8.93
C ALA A 28 -13.01 -11.94 7.97
N MET A 29 -12.45 -11.11 7.09
CA MET A 29 -11.40 -11.47 6.14
C MET A 29 -10.22 -10.53 6.29
N LEU A 30 -9.00 -11.04 6.16
CA LEU A 30 -7.77 -10.27 6.12
C LEU A 30 -7.12 -10.44 4.74
N PHE A 31 -7.07 -9.38 3.95
CA PHE A 31 -6.35 -9.32 2.69
C PHE A 31 -4.96 -8.75 2.95
N SER A 32 -3.93 -9.54 2.79
CA SER A 32 -2.54 -9.17 3.05
C SER A 32 -1.69 -9.30 1.79
N GLY A 33 -0.66 -8.47 1.66
CA GLY A 33 0.26 -8.44 0.53
C GLY A 33 0.72 -7.02 0.20
N PRO A 34 1.68 -6.84 -0.72
CA PRO A 34 2.28 -5.55 -1.01
C PRO A 34 1.27 -4.44 -1.32
N ARG A 35 1.67 -3.18 -1.11
CA ARG A 35 0.83 -2.03 -1.44
C ARG A 35 0.59 -1.98 -2.96
N GLY A 36 -0.63 -1.58 -3.37
CA GLY A 36 -1.00 -1.44 -4.78
C GLY A 36 -1.22 -2.76 -5.55
N VAL A 37 -1.15 -3.94 -4.89
CA VAL A 37 -1.35 -5.25 -5.53
C VAL A 37 -2.83 -5.56 -5.87
N GLY A 38 -3.76 -4.64 -5.54
CA GLY A 38 -5.18 -4.78 -5.88
C GLY A 38 -6.08 -5.24 -4.72
N LYS A 39 -5.59 -5.29 -3.46
CA LYS A 39 -6.40 -5.69 -2.29
C LYS A 39 -7.68 -4.87 -2.15
N TYR A 40 -7.56 -3.54 -2.21
CA TYR A 40 -8.70 -2.63 -2.10
C TYR A 40 -9.68 -2.81 -3.26
N THR A 41 -9.17 -2.89 -4.48
CA THR A 41 -9.99 -3.14 -5.68
C THR A 41 -10.81 -4.42 -5.54
N LEU A 42 -10.17 -5.52 -5.14
CA LEU A 42 -10.88 -6.80 -4.98
C LEU A 42 -11.87 -6.76 -3.81
N ALA A 43 -11.60 -6.02 -2.74
CA ALA A 43 -12.55 -5.84 -1.64
C ALA A 43 -13.81 -5.07 -2.09
N VAL A 44 -13.66 -4.04 -2.91
CA VAL A 44 -14.81 -3.32 -3.52
C VAL A 44 -15.58 -4.22 -4.47
N MET A 45 -14.90 -4.96 -5.35
CA MET A 45 -15.54 -5.94 -6.25
C MET A 45 -16.31 -7.01 -5.47
N PHE A 46 -15.74 -7.51 -4.36
CA PHE A 46 -16.44 -8.44 -3.49
C PHE A 46 -17.68 -7.82 -2.86
N ALA A 47 -17.60 -6.57 -2.38
CA ALA A 47 -18.75 -5.87 -1.82
C ALA A 47 -19.86 -5.65 -2.86
N GLN A 48 -19.49 -5.37 -4.13
CA GLN A 48 -20.45 -5.31 -5.25
C GLN A 48 -21.11 -6.67 -5.48
N ALA A 49 -20.34 -7.76 -5.51
CA ALA A 49 -20.86 -9.11 -5.74
C ALA A 49 -21.77 -9.57 -4.60
N ALA A 50 -21.37 -9.33 -3.35
CA ALA A 50 -22.15 -9.65 -2.16
C ALA A 50 -23.52 -8.94 -2.13
N ASN A 51 -23.64 -7.78 -2.77
CA ASN A 51 -24.87 -6.98 -2.81
C ASN A 51 -25.50 -6.87 -4.22
N CYS A 52 -24.99 -7.61 -5.22
CA CYS A 52 -25.52 -7.55 -6.57
C CYS A 52 -26.98 -8.06 -6.63
N ALA A 53 -27.88 -7.26 -7.16
CA ALA A 53 -29.29 -7.64 -7.30
C ALA A 53 -29.54 -8.70 -8.40
N ARG A 54 -28.61 -8.86 -9.35
CA ARG A 54 -28.79 -9.71 -10.54
C ARG A 54 -28.00 -11.01 -10.51
N ARG A 55 -26.84 -11.05 -9.80
CA ARG A 55 -25.93 -12.22 -9.74
C ARG A 55 -25.67 -12.62 -8.29
N LYS A 56 -25.30 -13.86 -8.07
CA LYS A 56 -25.00 -14.39 -6.73
C LYS A 56 -23.50 -14.63 -6.51
N ASP A 57 -22.79 -15.00 -7.57
CA ASP A 57 -21.37 -15.39 -7.59
C ASP A 57 -20.44 -14.29 -8.11
N ASP A 58 -21.02 -13.23 -8.67
CA ASP A 58 -20.33 -12.12 -9.31
C ASP A 58 -21.18 -10.85 -9.26
N PHE A 59 -20.68 -9.73 -9.79
CA PHE A 59 -21.40 -8.49 -9.90
C PHE A 59 -21.65 -8.11 -11.38
N CYS A 60 -22.77 -7.43 -11.64
CA CYS A 60 -23.14 -7.05 -13.01
C CYS A 60 -22.59 -5.67 -13.43
N GLY A 61 -22.18 -4.81 -12.49
CA GLY A 61 -21.74 -3.44 -12.74
C GLY A 61 -22.86 -2.43 -13.03
N GLU A 62 -24.09 -2.88 -13.33
CA GLU A 62 -25.19 -2.06 -13.86
C GLU A 62 -26.33 -1.81 -12.87
N CYS A 63 -26.63 -2.77 -11.97
CA CYS A 63 -27.69 -2.58 -11.00
C CYS A 63 -27.33 -1.47 -10.01
N GLU A 64 -28.33 -0.91 -9.34
CA GLU A 64 -28.16 0.23 -8.45
C GLU A 64 -27.10 -0.03 -7.36
N PRO A 65 -27.11 -1.16 -6.60
CA PRO A 65 -26.05 -1.45 -5.65
C PRO A 65 -24.66 -1.51 -6.29
N CYS A 66 -24.50 -2.20 -7.45
CA CYS A 66 -23.19 -2.28 -8.12
C CYS A 66 -22.65 -0.93 -8.55
N ARG A 67 -23.49 -0.05 -9.11
CA ARG A 67 -23.08 1.29 -9.53
C ARG A 67 -22.64 2.13 -8.33
N ARG A 68 -23.44 2.16 -7.26
CA ARG A 68 -23.13 2.94 -6.06
C ARG A 68 -21.86 2.43 -5.37
N ILE A 69 -21.75 1.13 -5.13
CA ILE A 69 -20.57 0.54 -4.49
C ILE A 69 -19.33 0.74 -5.36
N GLY A 70 -19.47 0.67 -6.69
CA GLY A 70 -18.39 0.88 -7.65
C GLY A 70 -17.72 2.25 -7.53
N LEU A 71 -18.39 3.29 -7.03
CA LEU A 71 -17.80 4.61 -6.78
C LEU A 71 -16.70 4.57 -5.72
N LEU A 72 -16.69 3.56 -4.84
CA LEU A 72 -15.59 3.35 -3.89
C LEU A 72 -14.26 2.93 -4.56
N ALA A 73 -14.27 2.51 -5.82
CA ALA A 73 -13.05 2.15 -6.54
C ALA A 73 -12.08 3.33 -6.70
N GLU A 74 -12.60 4.55 -6.67
CA GLU A 74 -11.82 5.79 -6.68
C GLU A 74 -12.04 6.55 -5.37
N PRO A 75 -11.30 6.22 -4.30
CA PRO A 75 -11.53 6.79 -2.97
C PRO A 75 -11.10 8.25 -2.83
N ALA A 76 -10.15 8.75 -3.64
CA ALA A 76 -9.57 10.08 -3.48
C ALA A 76 -10.62 11.22 -3.50
N PRO A 77 -11.55 11.31 -4.47
CA PRO A 77 -12.58 12.36 -4.45
C PRO A 77 -13.50 12.27 -3.23
N LEU A 78 -13.78 11.06 -2.74
CA LEU A 78 -14.63 10.85 -1.57
C LEU A 78 -13.92 11.28 -0.28
N VAL A 79 -12.60 11.05 -0.19
CA VAL A 79 -11.75 11.54 0.91
C VAL A 79 -11.77 13.07 0.94
N GLU A 80 -11.54 13.72 -0.20
CA GLU A 80 -11.56 15.18 -0.32
C GLU A 80 -12.93 15.74 0.12
N GLN A 81 -14.02 15.15 -0.34
CA GLN A 81 -15.37 15.54 0.05
C GLN A 81 -15.60 15.39 1.56
N GLY A 82 -15.17 14.27 2.16
CA GLY A 82 -15.30 14.01 3.59
C GLY A 82 -14.48 14.98 4.44
N LEU A 83 -13.28 15.32 3.99
CA LEU A 83 -12.41 16.30 4.67
C LEU A 83 -12.96 17.73 4.54
N ALA A 84 -13.52 18.09 3.37
CA ALA A 84 -14.16 19.40 3.17
C ALA A 84 -15.35 19.62 4.11
N GLN A 85 -16.11 18.58 4.44
CA GLN A 85 -17.21 18.66 5.40
C GLN A 85 -16.77 18.99 6.85
N ARG A 86 -15.51 18.68 7.21
CA ARG A 86 -14.98 18.99 8.54
C ARG A 86 -14.48 20.43 8.65
N GLY A 87 -14.19 21.08 7.54
CA GLY A 87 -13.52 22.40 7.51
C GLY A 87 -12.02 22.33 7.77
N GLU A 88 -11.35 23.46 7.51
CA GLU A 88 -9.86 23.54 7.59
C GLU A 88 -9.30 23.54 9.03
N SER A 89 -10.13 23.87 10.02
CA SER A 89 -9.73 24.01 11.43
C SER A 89 -10.11 22.80 12.30
N ALA A 90 -10.36 21.64 11.69
CA ALA A 90 -10.73 20.43 12.42
C ALA A 90 -9.67 20.08 13.48
N ASP A 91 -10.10 19.98 14.74
CA ASP A 91 -9.32 19.49 15.85
C ASP A 91 -9.55 17.99 16.10
N ALA A 92 -8.86 17.41 17.04
CA ALA A 92 -8.99 15.99 17.37
C ALA A 92 -10.42 15.61 17.83
N ALA A 93 -11.14 16.52 18.50
CA ALA A 93 -12.53 16.28 18.92
C ALA A 93 -13.47 16.26 17.73
N MET A 94 -13.25 17.11 16.74
CA MET A 94 -14.00 17.12 15.48
C MET A 94 -13.78 15.85 14.66
N VAL A 95 -12.53 15.37 14.58
CA VAL A 95 -12.18 14.11 13.90
C VAL A 95 -12.92 12.91 14.51
N GLU A 96 -13.06 12.88 15.83
CA GLU A 96 -13.81 11.82 16.52
C GLU A 96 -15.33 11.93 16.33
N ARG A 97 -15.87 13.14 16.20
CA ARG A 97 -17.32 13.37 16.02
C ARG A 97 -17.76 13.17 14.58
N VAL A 98 -16.92 13.55 13.62
CA VAL A 98 -17.19 13.45 12.18
C VAL A 98 -16.11 12.56 11.57
N PRO A 99 -16.17 11.24 11.81
CA PRO A 99 -15.15 10.31 11.31
C PRO A 99 -15.17 10.25 9.78
N LEU A 100 -13.98 10.17 9.18
CA LEU A 100 -13.85 9.99 7.74
C LEU A 100 -14.28 8.56 7.36
N ILE A 101 -15.47 8.45 6.79
CA ILE A 101 -16.04 7.20 6.31
C ILE A 101 -16.51 7.42 4.88
N LEU A 102 -16.03 6.62 3.95
CA LEU A 102 -16.45 6.67 2.55
C LEU A 102 -17.65 5.76 2.40
N GLN A 103 -18.81 6.37 2.18
CA GLN A 103 -20.08 5.65 2.07
C GLN A 103 -20.83 6.11 0.82
N THR A 104 -20.92 5.23 -0.16
CA THR A 104 -21.67 5.44 -1.41
C THR A 104 -22.94 4.58 -1.47
N HIS A 105 -23.00 3.52 -0.64
CA HIS A 105 -24.13 2.62 -0.46
C HIS A 105 -24.45 2.43 1.03
N PRO A 106 -25.71 2.34 1.47
CA PRO A 106 -26.06 2.22 2.90
C PRO A 106 -25.35 1.06 3.62
N ASP A 107 -25.13 -0.04 2.93
CA ASP A 107 -24.57 -1.27 3.52
C ASP A 107 -23.09 -1.46 3.23
N VAL A 108 -22.42 -0.56 2.49
CA VAL A 108 -20.99 -0.70 2.18
C VAL A 108 -20.22 0.55 2.57
N TRP A 109 -19.31 0.37 3.50
CA TRP A 109 -18.46 1.43 4.03
C TRP A 109 -16.99 1.12 3.75
N SER A 110 -16.26 2.11 3.28
CA SER A 110 -14.80 2.06 3.22
C SER A 110 -14.21 3.03 4.24
N ILE A 111 -13.37 2.51 5.10
CA ILE A 111 -12.70 3.23 6.17
C ILE A 111 -11.23 3.29 5.80
N VAL A 112 -10.72 4.50 5.63
CA VAL A 112 -9.33 4.76 5.25
C VAL A 112 -8.60 5.48 6.38
N PRO A 113 -7.26 5.35 6.49
CA PRO A 113 -6.48 6.14 7.43
C PRO A 113 -6.74 7.63 7.24
N ASP A 114 -7.01 8.31 8.33
CA ASP A 114 -7.47 9.69 8.32
C ASP A 114 -6.30 10.68 8.28
N PRO A 115 -6.16 11.50 7.24
CA PRO A 115 -5.14 12.53 7.15
C PRO A 115 -5.43 13.75 8.04
N MET A 116 -6.55 13.77 8.77
CA MET A 116 -7.06 14.85 9.62
C MET A 116 -7.44 16.13 8.88
N ARG A 117 -6.60 16.64 7.98
CA ARG A 117 -6.81 17.91 7.26
C ARG A 117 -6.51 17.75 5.77
N LEU A 118 -7.23 18.50 4.95
CA LEU A 118 -7.03 18.48 3.49
C LEU A 118 -5.73 19.17 3.08
N ARG A 119 -5.46 20.39 3.62
CA ARG A 119 -4.28 21.20 3.23
C ARG A 119 -3.00 20.88 3.99
N ASN A 120 -3.13 20.42 5.25
CA ASN A 120 -2.01 20.05 6.10
C ASN A 120 -2.23 18.65 6.65
N PRO A 121 -2.07 17.60 5.85
CA PRO A 121 -2.24 16.23 6.30
C PRO A 121 -1.19 15.89 7.37
N VAL A 122 -1.55 15.03 8.32
CA VAL A 122 -0.58 14.49 9.27
C VAL A 122 0.42 13.61 8.54
N ALA A 123 1.65 13.56 9.05
CA ALA A 123 2.74 12.78 8.44
C ALA A 123 2.40 11.28 8.32
N ARG A 124 1.54 10.77 9.22
CA ARG A 124 1.08 9.38 9.22
C ARG A 124 -0.40 9.32 9.53
N PRO A 125 -1.24 9.22 8.50
CA PRO A 125 -2.66 8.95 8.69
C PRO A 125 -2.88 7.62 9.41
N VAL A 126 -3.84 7.59 10.34
CA VAL A 126 -4.19 6.41 11.13
C VAL A 126 -5.69 6.19 11.17
N LEU A 127 -6.12 4.98 11.50
CA LEU A 127 -7.51 4.71 11.81
C LEU A 127 -7.83 5.24 13.22
N HIS A 128 -8.86 6.07 13.33
CA HIS A 128 -9.27 6.72 14.58
C HIS A 128 -10.39 5.98 15.31
N MET A 129 -10.50 6.25 16.62
CA MET A 129 -11.51 5.70 17.50
C MET A 129 -12.93 5.95 16.97
N GLY A 130 -13.22 7.17 16.49
CA GLY A 130 -14.53 7.54 15.95
C GLY A 130 -14.97 6.67 14.78
N GLN A 131 -14.02 6.34 13.86
CA GLN A 131 -14.28 5.47 12.72
C GLN A 131 -14.63 4.04 13.17
N LEU A 132 -13.87 3.46 14.10
CA LEU A 132 -14.09 2.09 14.59
C LEU A 132 -15.36 1.97 15.42
N ARG A 133 -15.67 2.97 16.24
CA ARG A 133 -16.96 3.04 16.97
C ARG A 133 -18.16 3.17 16.03
N ALA A 134 -18.01 3.90 14.94
CA ALA A 134 -19.06 4.00 13.92
C ALA A 134 -19.30 2.65 13.24
N VAL A 135 -18.22 1.93 12.85
CA VAL A 135 -18.30 0.57 12.30
C VAL A 135 -18.97 -0.36 13.30
N ALA A 136 -18.55 -0.36 14.58
CA ALA A 136 -19.11 -1.22 15.62
C ALA A 136 -20.62 -1.03 15.80
N ARG A 137 -21.07 0.22 15.78
CA ARG A 137 -22.51 0.54 15.85
C ARG A 137 -23.26 0.11 14.59
N ALA A 138 -22.69 0.44 13.41
CA ALA A 138 -23.33 0.16 12.13
C ALA A 138 -23.44 -1.35 11.84
N ALA A 139 -22.48 -2.16 12.29
CA ALA A 139 -22.46 -3.59 12.08
C ALA A 139 -23.72 -4.31 12.63
N ASN A 140 -24.29 -3.80 13.72
CA ASN A 140 -25.47 -4.40 14.38
C ASN A 140 -26.81 -4.09 13.68
N PHE A 141 -26.84 -3.21 12.68
CA PHE A 141 -28.08 -2.94 11.95
C PHE A 141 -28.27 -3.94 10.81
N LYS A 142 -29.52 -4.33 10.56
CA LYS A 142 -29.88 -5.17 9.42
C LYS A 142 -29.51 -4.46 8.11
N PRO A 143 -28.94 -5.18 7.12
CA PRO A 143 -28.67 -4.60 5.82
C PRO A 143 -29.97 -4.25 5.06
N THR A 144 -29.91 -3.25 4.22
CA THR A 144 -30.99 -2.90 3.28
C THR A 144 -30.92 -3.72 2.00
N ALA A 145 -29.72 -4.13 1.59
CA ALA A 145 -29.49 -5.10 0.51
C ALA A 145 -29.29 -6.51 1.10
N ARG A 146 -28.25 -7.23 0.69
CA ARG A 146 -28.01 -8.61 1.16
C ARG A 146 -27.07 -8.68 2.35
N ARG A 147 -25.98 -7.85 2.33
CA ARG A 147 -24.91 -7.95 3.31
C ARG A 147 -24.29 -6.60 3.60
N ARG A 148 -24.01 -6.35 4.85
CA ARG A 148 -23.26 -5.18 5.28
C ARG A 148 -21.77 -5.47 5.20
N VAL A 149 -21.03 -4.65 4.44
CA VAL A 149 -19.59 -4.84 4.20
C VAL A 149 -18.83 -3.61 4.67
N PHE A 150 -17.83 -3.84 5.50
CA PHE A 150 -16.90 -2.81 5.98
C PHE A 150 -15.50 -3.12 5.47
N ILE A 151 -14.95 -2.24 4.64
CA ILE A 151 -13.58 -2.34 4.11
C ILE A 151 -12.71 -1.42 4.95
N LEU A 152 -11.75 -1.97 5.70
CA LEU A 152 -10.80 -1.20 6.51
C LEU A 152 -9.44 -1.22 5.83
N ASP A 153 -9.13 -0.14 5.09
CA ASP A 153 -7.82 0.02 4.46
C ASP A 153 -6.80 0.51 5.49
N GLY A 154 -5.55 0.06 5.36
CA GLY A 154 -4.51 0.40 6.31
C GLY A 154 -4.78 -0.11 7.74
N ALA A 155 -5.31 -1.32 7.87
CA ALA A 155 -5.65 -1.91 9.17
C ALA A 155 -4.45 -1.97 10.14
N GLU A 156 -3.22 -2.01 9.61
CA GLU A 156 -1.97 -1.92 10.39
C GLU A 156 -1.74 -0.57 11.07
N THR A 157 -2.46 0.48 10.65
CA THR A 157 -2.38 1.80 11.28
C THR A 157 -3.26 1.92 12.53
N MET A 158 -4.03 0.88 12.82
CA MET A 158 -4.88 0.80 14.01
C MET A 158 -4.01 0.71 15.28
N ARG A 159 -4.23 1.61 16.21
CA ARG A 159 -3.52 1.59 17.51
C ARG A 159 -4.00 0.41 18.35
N TRP A 160 -3.12 -0.10 19.21
CA TRP A 160 -3.41 -1.26 20.06
C TRP A 160 -4.61 -1.07 21.00
N ASP A 161 -4.80 0.17 21.52
CA ASP A 161 -5.94 0.52 22.37
C ASP A 161 -7.29 0.47 21.65
N LEU A 162 -7.29 0.72 20.31
CA LEU A 162 -8.45 0.63 19.46
C LEU A 162 -8.80 -0.82 19.08
N ALA A 163 -7.82 -1.68 19.06
CA ALA A 163 -8.00 -3.08 18.70
C ALA A 163 -9.02 -3.79 19.61
N ASN A 164 -9.06 -3.44 20.90
CA ASN A 164 -10.00 -4.04 21.86
C ASN A 164 -11.48 -3.80 21.50
N ILE A 165 -11.80 -2.64 20.93
CA ILE A 165 -13.18 -2.38 20.45
C ILE A 165 -13.50 -3.29 19.27
N PHE A 166 -12.51 -3.47 18.40
CA PHE A 166 -12.65 -4.26 17.19
C PHE A 166 -12.74 -5.76 17.50
N LEU A 167 -12.04 -6.23 18.53
CA LEU A 167 -12.09 -7.64 18.98
C LEU A 167 -13.50 -8.05 19.36
N LYS A 168 -14.29 -7.19 20.00
CA LYS A 168 -15.70 -7.50 20.34
C LYS A 168 -16.54 -7.83 19.12
N ILE A 169 -16.37 -7.08 18.01
CA ILE A 169 -17.09 -7.34 16.75
C ILE A 169 -16.61 -8.64 16.10
N LEU A 170 -15.31 -8.94 16.25
CA LEU A 170 -14.73 -10.17 15.69
C LEU A 170 -15.10 -11.42 16.50
N GLU A 171 -15.39 -11.28 17.79
CA GLU A 171 -15.79 -12.38 18.70
C GLU A 171 -17.29 -12.67 18.61
N GLU A 172 -18.11 -11.62 18.50
CA GLU A 172 -19.56 -11.72 18.41
C GLU A 172 -20.05 -11.03 17.12
N PRO A 173 -19.72 -11.58 15.95
CA PRO A 173 -20.02 -10.94 14.69
C PRO A 173 -21.52 -11.00 14.37
N PRO A 174 -22.13 -9.89 13.91
CA PRO A 174 -23.47 -9.93 13.38
C PRO A 174 -23.53 -10.81 12.12
N GLU A 175 -24.54 -11.68 12.00
CA GLU A 175 -24.66 -12.67 10.91
C GLU A 175 -24.61 -12.06 9.49
N SER A 176 -25.15 -10.85 9.33
CA SER A 176 -25.24 -10.17 8.04
C SER A 176 -24.11 -9.19 7.77
N ALA A 177 -23.12 -9.09 8.65
CA ALA A 177 -21.98 -8.19 8.50
C ALA A 177 -20.70 -8.96 8.07
N THR A 178 -19.86 -8.31 7.26
CA THR A 178 -18.54 -8.80 6.87
C THR A 178 -17.54 -7.66 6.99
N LEU A 179 -16.45 -7.93 7.69
CA LEU A 179 -15.31 -7.03 7.85
C LEU A 179 -14.19 -7.49 6.92
N ILE A 180 -13.65 -6.59 6.10
CA ILE A 180 -12.51 -6.87 5.22
C ILE A 180 -11.37 -5.94 5.64
N LEU A 181 -10.37 -6.50 6.30
CA LEU A 181 -9.18 -5.78 6.73
C LEU A 181 -8.13 -5.86 5.63
N LEU A 182 -7.55 -4.74 5.26
CA LEU A 182 -6.46 -4.68 4.27
C LEU A 182 -5.18 -4.25 4.97
N ALA A 183 -4.11 -5.03 4.80
CA ALA A 183 -2.81 -4.73 5.36
C ALA A 183 -1.67 -5.10 4.40
N PRO A 184 -0.54 -4.38 4.36
CA PRO A 184 0.61 -4.78 3.55
C PRO A 184 1.27 -6.04 4.07
N ASN A 185 1.27 -6.23 5.40
CA ASN A 185 1.84 -7.38 6.07
C ASN A 185 0.91 -7.79 7.24
N PRO A 186 0.46 -9.06 7.32
CA PRO A 186 -0.45 -9.51 8.36
C PRO A 186 0.18 -9.43 9.76
N TYR A 187 1.50 -9.53 9.87
CA TYR A 187 2.23 -9.48 11.15
C TYR A 187 2.29 -8.09 11.78
N LEU A 188 1.86 -7.05 11.06
CA LEU A 188 1.69 -5.71 11.62
C LEU A 188 0.40 -5.58 12.45
N LEU A 189 -0.53 -6.52 12.31
CA LEU A 189 -1.75 -6.61 13.12
C LEU A 189 -1.52 -7.49 14.35
N LEU A 190 -2.29 -7.21 15.41
CA LEU A 190 -2.30 -8.05 16.60
C LEU A 190 -2.67 -9.50 16.25
N SER A 191 -2.00 -10.45 16.89
CA SER A 191 -2.26 -11.89 16.70
C SER A 191 -3.72 -12.25 17.01
N THR A 192 -4.32 -11.57 17.99
CA THR A 192 -5.73 -11.73 18.38
C THR A 192 -6.72 -11.33 17.27
N ILE A 193 -6.41 -10.32 16.46
CA ILE A 193 -7.20 -9.94 15.27
C ILE A 193 -6.98 -10.97 14.17
N ARG A 194 -5.70 -11.30 13.87
CA ARG A 194 -5.38 -12.25 12.79
C ARG A 194 -6.00 -13.61 12.97
N SER A 195 -6.04 -14.13 14.20
CA SER A 195 -6.60 -15.46 14.50
C SER A 195 -8.11 -15.55 14.28
N ARG A 196 -8.81 -14.41 14.21
CA ARG A 196 -10.26 -14.33 13.99
C ARG A 196 -10.65 -13.98 12.55
N CYS A 197 -9.66 -13.75 11.68
CA CYS A 197 -9.88 -13.42 10.28
C CYS A 197 -9.48 -14.59 9.37
N LEU A 198 -10.30 -14.86 8.36
CA LEU A 198 -9.87 -15.71 7.24
C LEU A 198 -8.86 -14.94 6.40
N GLN A 199 -7.66 -15.51 6.25
CA GLN A 199 -6.55 -14.81 5.64
C GLN A 199 -6.43 -15.11 4.14
N PHE A 200 -6.25 -14.07 3.32
CA PHE A 200 -5.95 -14.13 1.91
C PHE A 200 -4.65 -13.40 1.63
N TYR A 201 -3.72 -14.09 1.01
CA TYR A 201 -2.45 -13.50 0.61
C TYR A 201 -2.46 -13.13 -0.87
N PHE A 202 -2.14 -11.86 -1.14
CA PHE A 202 -2.00 -11.31 -2.48
C PHE A 202 -0.52 -11.31 -2.87
N ALA A 203 -0.18 -12.13 -3.84
CA ALA A 203 1.17 -12.15 -4.39
C ALA A 203 1.39 -10.98 -5.37
N PRO A 204 2.63 -10.47 -5.46
CA PRO A 204 3.01 -9.55 -6.52
C PRO A 204 2.75 -10.18 -7.90
N LEU A 205 2.40 -9.35 -8.89
CA LEU A 205 2.22 -9.79 -10.27
C LEU A 205 3.58 -9.91 -10.96
N SER A 206 3.66 -10.78 -11.99
CA SER A 206 4.84 -10.83 -12.83
C SER A 206 4.95 -9.58 -13.72
N THR A 207 6.16 -9.31 -14.24
CA THR A 207 6.40 -8.17 -15.14
C THR A 207 5.51 -8.27 -16.39
N GLU A 208 5.34 -9.47 -16.93
CA GLU A 208 4.51 -9.73 -18.10
C GLU A 208 3.02 -9.44 -17.82
N GLN A 209 2.54 -9.85 -16.64
CA GLN A 209 1.18 -9.55 -16.21
C GLN A 209 0.96 -8.04 -16.04
N LEU A 210 1.94 -7.33 -15.50
CA LEU A 210 1.89 -5.87 -15.38
C LEU A 210 1.90 -5.18 -16.74
N GLU A 211 2.76 -5.59 -17.66
CA GLU A 211 2.80 -5.03 -19.02
C GLU A 211 1.46 -5.18 -19.73
N GLU A 212 0.80 -6.33 -19.59
CA GLU A 212 -0.52 -6.57 -20.19
C GLU A 212 -1.61 -5.67 -19.57
N ILE A 213 -1.56 -5.44 -18.24
CA ILE A 213 -2.47 -4.50 -17.56
C ILE A 213 -2.22 -3.08 -18.05
N LEU A 214 -0.97 -2.64 -18.10
CA LEU A 214 -0.59 -1.31 -18.53
C LEU A 214 -0.99 -1.05 -19.98
N LYS A 215 -0.85 -2.04 -20.86
CA LYS A 215 -1.30 -1.97 -22.26
C LYS A 215 -2.78 -1.67 -22.40
N ARG A 216 -3.61 -2.20 -21.49
CA ARG A 216 -5.07 -2.02 -21.51
C ARG A 216 -5.53 -0.76 -20.81
N ARG A 217 -4.79 -0.27 -19.81
CA ARG A 217 -5.26 0.75 -18.86
C ARG A 217 -4.50 2.07 -18.90
N THR A 218 -3.37 2.15 -19.63
CA THR A 218 -2.56 3.35 -19.70
C THR A 218 -2.24 3.71 -21.14
N GLN A 219 -1.81 4.96 -21.36
CA GLN A 219 -1.34 5.43 -22.66
C GLN A 219 0.19 5.37 -22.79
N PHE A 220 0.87 4.64 -21.92
CA PHE A 220 2.32 4.47 -21.95
C PHE A 220 2.79 3.84 -23.27
N LYS A 221 3.91 4.35 -23.80
CA LYS A 221 4.62 3.75 -24.92
C LYS A 221 5.17 2.37 -24.54
N PRO A 222 5.49 1.49 -25.49
CA PRO A 222 6.01 0.14 -25.19
C PRO A 222 7.22 0.14 -24.24
N SER A 223 8.18 1.06 -24.44
CA SER A 223 9.36 1.20 -23.57
C SER A 223 8.99 1.67 -22.16
N GLU A 224 8.08 2.63 -22.05
CA GLU A 224 7.58 3.15 -20.77
C GLU A 224 6.82 2.07 -19.98
N ARG A 225 5.97 1.26 -20.66
CA ARG A 225 5.27 0.14 -20.03
C ARG A 225 6.22 -0.90 -19.44
N LYS A 226 7.25 -1.26 -20.22
CA LYS A 226 8.27 -2.20 -19.75
C LYS A 226 9.01 -1.67 -18.52
N LEU A 227 9.43 -0.41 -18.57
CA LEU A 227 10.09 0.24 -17.45
C LEU A 227 9.16 0.32 -16.23
N ALA A 228 7.91 0.79 -16.39
CA ALA A 228 6.94 0.86 -15.31
C ALA A 228 6.67 -0.52 -14.68
N ALA A 229 6.53 -1.57 -15.51
CA ALA A 229 6.32 -2.93 -15.03
C ALA A 229 7.52 -3.47 -14.22
N GLN A 230 8.74 -3.15 -14.65
CA GLN A 230 9.96 -3.55 -13.94
C GLN A 230 10.13 -2.81 -12.61
N LEU A 231 9.84 -1.50 -12.57
CA LEU A 231 9.99 -0.66 -11.38
C LEU A 231 8.86 -0.82 -10.36
N ALA A 232 7.70 -1.31 -10.77
CA ALA A 232 6.52 -1.42 -9.91
C ALA A 232 6.52 -2.63 -8.97
N GLU A 233 7.50 -3.54 -9.05
CA GLU A 233 7.67 -4.68 -8.14
C GLU A 233 6.39 -5.53 -7.97
N GLY A 234 5.71 -5.80 -9.08
CA GLY A 234 4.49 -6.61 -9.05
C GLY A 234 3.23 -5.86 -8.60
N SER A 235 3.28 -4.55 -8.46
CA SER A 235 2.16 -3.71 -8.04
C SER A 235 1.50 -2.99 -9.22
N PRO A 236 0.31 -3.42 -9.69
CA PRO A 236 -0.40 -2.72 -10.76
C PRO A 236 -0.81 -1.28 -10.38
N GLY A 237 -1.16 -1.03 -9.12
CA GLY A 237 -1.49 0.32 -8.67
C GLY A 237 -0.30 1.28 -8.75
N ARG A 238 0.91 0.83 -8.39
CA ARG A 238 2.15 1.62 -8.56
C ARG A 238 2.44 1.84 -10.04
N ALA A 239 2.38 0.79 -10.84
CA ALA A 239 2.69 0.84 -12.26
C ALA A 239 1.80 1.83 -13.03
N MET A 240 0.50 1.86 -12.76
CA MET A 240 -0.47 2.71 -13.47
C MET A 240 -0.31 4.21 -13.15
N HIS A 241 0.15 4.54 -11.96
CA HIS A 241 0.27 5.94 -11.49
C HIS A 241 1.72 6.39 -11.36
N MET A 242 2.68 5.65 -11.93
CA MET A 242 4.10 5.94 -11.82
C MET A 242 4.48 7.18 -12.62
N ASP A 243 5.08 8.16 -11.96
CA ASP A 243 5.86 9.20 -12.59
C ASP A 243 7.22 8.60 -12.98
N LEU A 244 7.36 8.22 -14.25
CA LEU A 244 8.56 7.55 -14.75
C LEU A 244 9.81 8.43 -14.69
N GLU A 245 9.67 9.73 -14.92
CA GLU A 245 10.77 10.68 -14.86
C GLU A 245 11.22 10.88 -13.41
N GLY A 246 10.27 11.11 -12.50
CA GLY A 246 10.54 11.23 -11.06
C GLY A 246 11.14 9.95 -10.46
N ALA A 247 10.62 8.78 -10.83
CA ALA A 247 11.15 7.49 -10.38
C ALA A 247 12.59 7.25 -10.88
N ALA A 248 12.88 7.58 -12.14
CA ALA A 248 14.23 7.47 -12.68
C ALA A 248 15.19 8.46 -12.01
N GLN A 249 14.75 9.68 -11.72
CA GLN A 249 15.56 10.68 -11.02
C GLN A 249 15.85 10.22 -9.58
N LEU A 250 14.83 9.76 -8.84
CA LEU A 250 15.01 9.26 -7.47
C LEU A 250 16.02 8.11 -7.41
N ARG A 251 16.00 7.18 -8.38
CA ARG A 251 16.99 6.09 -8.45
C ARG A 251 18.41 6.62 -8.68
N ARG A 252 18.59 7.61 -9.56
CA ARG A 252 19.89 8.28 -9.75
C ARG A 252 20.37 8.98 -8.48
N ASP A 253 19.48 9.67 -7.80
CA ASP A 253 19.83 10.39 -6.55
C ASP A 253 20.24 9.41 -5.45
N VAL A 254 19.52 8.29 -5.29
CA VAL A 254 19.88 7.22 -4.35
C VAL A 254 21.24 6.60 -4.71
N LEU A 255 21.45 6.28 -5.99
CA LEU A 255 22.72 5.72 -6.44
C LEU A 255 23.89 6.69 -6.18
N GLN A 256 23.68 8.00 -6.39
CA GLN A 256 24.67 9.04 -6.09
C GLN A 256 25.03 9.09 -4.59
N VAL A 257 24.03 8.90 -3.68
CA VAL A 257 24.31 8.81 -2.24
C VAL A 257 25.20 7.58 -1.95
N LEU A 258 24.87 6.42 -2.53
CA LEU A 258 25.66 5.19 -2.35
C LEU A 258 27.07 5.32 -2.93
N GLU A 259 27.23 5.92 -4.12
CA GLU A 259 28.56 6.19 -4.72
C GLU A 259 29.43 7.05 -3.79
N ARG A 260 28.87 8.15 -3.28
CA ARG A 260 29.59 9.06 -2.38
C ARG A 260 29.93 8.39 -1.04
N ALA A 261 29.04 7.56 -0.52
CA ALA A 261 29.30 6.77 0.67
C ALA A 261 30.48 5.81 0.47
N VAL A 262 30.49 5.07 -0.64
CA VAL A 262 31.59 4.14 -0.98
C VAL A 262 32.91 4.86 -1.25
N GLU A 263 32.87 6.06 -1.87
CA GLU A 263 34.09 6.83 -2.14
C GLU A 263 34.76 7.41 -0.88
N GLY A 264 33.97 7.71 0.16
CA GLY A 264 34.49 8.21 1.43
C GLY A 264 35.27 9.53 1.40
N ARG A 265 35.23 10.27 0.26
CA ARG A 265 36.11 11.42 0.00
C ARG A 265 35.69 12.70 0.68
N SER A 266 34.37 12.93 0.88
CA SER A 266 33.84 14.17 1.42
C SER A 266 32.50 13.99 2.10
N TYR A 267 32.47 14.12 3.41
CA TYR A 267 31.23 14.10 4.19
C TYR A 267 30.29 15.24 3.82
N ALA A 268 30.82 16.42 3.47
CA ALA A 268 30.00 17.56 3.06
C ALA A 268 29.16 17.22 1.82
N GLN A 269 29.77 16.63 0.78
CA GLN A 269 29.06 16.21 -0.42
C GLN A 269 28.08 15.08 -0.17
N LEU A 270 28.38 14.18 0.78
CA LEU A 270 27.48 13.11 1.18
C LEU A 270 26.22 13.68 1.84
N PHE A 271 26.37 14.62 2.79
CA PHE A 271 25.26 15.29 3.46
C PHE A 271 24.43 16.18 2.52
N ASP A 272 25.07 16.83 1.54
CA ASP A 272 24.34 17.56 0.50
C ASP A 272 23.44 16.62 -0.33
N ALA A 273 23.95 15.43 -0.68
CA ALA A 273 23.17 14.44 -1.43
C ALA A 273 21.99 13.89 -0.61
N THR A 274 22.21 13.52 0.66
CA THR A 274 21.12 13.06 1.54
C THR A 274 20.10 14.16 1.77
N ALA A 275 20.53 15.42 1.95
CA ALA A 275 19.65 16.56 2.13
C ALA A 275 18.78 16.83 0.89
N GLN A 276 19.36 16.76 -0.32
CA GLN A 276 18.62 16.88 -1.57
C GLN A 276 17.58 15.77 -1.70
N LEU A 277 17.94 14.55 -1.37
CA LEU A 277 17.07 13.39 -1.42
C LEU A 277 15.87 13.52 -0.47
N VAL A 278 16.06 14.09 0.72
CA VAL A 278 14.96 14.32 1.68
C VAL A 278 14.09 15.53 1.33
N LYS A 279 14.68 16.62 0.82
CA LYS A 279 13.97 17.87 0.50
C LYS A 279 13.25 17.82 -0.85
N GLY A 280 13.81 17.13 -1.84
CA GLY A 280 13.31 17.09 -3.21
C GLY A 280 12.08 16.23 -3.45
N GLN A 281 11.63 15.49 -2.44
CA GLN A 281 10.62 14.45 -2.63
C GLN A 281 9.20 15.00 -2.49
N LYS A 282 8.42 14.88 -3.55
CA LYS A 282 6.95 14.95 -3.52
C LYS A 282 6.32 13.72 -2.86
N GLU A 283 7.07 12.64 -2.75
CA GLU A 283 6.64 11.33 -2.26
C GLU A 283 7.02 11.10 -0.79
N SER A 284 6.49 10.04 -0.20
CA SER A 284 6.78 9.69 1.19
C SER A 284 8.24 9.25 1.36
N PHE A 285 8.83 9.52 2.51
CA PHE A 285 10.20 9.07 2.82
C PHE A 285 10.33 7.55 2.84
N GLU A 286 9.25 6.83 3.12
CA GLU A 286 9.18 5.38 2.98
C GLU A 286 9.46 4.93 1.55
N ASN A 287 8.99 5.67 0.53
CA ASN A 287 9.29 5.37 -0.86
C ASN A 287 10.78 5.57 -1.18
N VAL A 288 11.42 6.57 -0.59
CA VAL A 288 12.90 6.74 -0.71
C VAL A 288 13.63 5.51 -0.20
N LEU A 289 13.25 4.99 0.99
CA LEU A 289 13.87 3.78 1.54
C LEU A 289 13.61 2.55 0.67
N GLU A 290 12.41 2.40 0.13
CA GLU A 290 12.11 1.32 -0.83
C GLU A 290 13.05 1.38 -2.04
N VAL A 291 13.32 2.58 -2.57
CA VAL A 291 14.24 2.74 -3.70
C VAL A 291 15.69 2.38 -3.31
N PHE A 292 16.12 2.67 -2.08
CA PHE A 292 17.43 2.18 -1.58
C PHE A 292 17.50 0.66 -1.61
N TYR A 293 16.49 -0.05 -1.10
CA TYR A 293 16.46 -1.52 -1.15
C TYR A 293 16.48 -2.05 -2.59
N ILE A 294 15.76 -1.40 -3.51
CA ILE A 294 15.74 -1.77 -4.92
C ILE A 294 17.14 -1.62 -5.53
N VAL A 295 17.79 -0.46 -5.33
CA VAL A 295 19.14 -0.20 -5.88
C VAL A 295 20.18 -1.15 -5.28
N ILE A 296 20.12 -1.40 -3.96
CA ILE A 296 21.01 -2.37 -3.30
C ILE A 296 20.78 -3.79 -3.85
N THR A 297 19.54 -4.17 -4.11
CA THR A 297 19.22 -5.46 -4.74
C THR A 297 19.79 -5.54 -6.15
N ASP A 298 19.67 -4.47 -6.96
CA ASP A 298 20.26 -4.41 -8.31
C ASP A 298 21.80 -4.50 -8.26
N LEU A 299 22.44 -3.87 -7.26
CA LEU A 299 23.88 -3.99 -7.01
C LEU A 299 24.29 -5.43 -6.66
N LEU A 300 23.51 -6.08 -5.80
CA LEU A 300 23.75 -7.48 -5.40
C LEU A 300 23.57 -8.44 -6.58
N GLU A 301 22.52 -8.25 -7.37
CA GLU A 301 22.27 -9.05 -8.58
C GLU A 301 23.38 -8.85 -9.63
N LEU A 302 23.90 -7.62 -9.77
CA LEU A 302 24.99 -7.34 -10.70
C LEU A 302 26.34 -7.92 -10.23
N ALA A 303 26.58 -7.92 -8.91
CA ALA A 303 27.85 -8.41 -8.34
C ALA A 303 27.92 -9.95 -8.25
N TYR A 304 26.79 -10.59 -7.90
CA TYR A 304 26.76 -12.02 -7.52
C TYR A 304 25.66 -12.82 -8.22
N GLY A 305 24.78 -12.19 -8.96
CA GLY A 305 23.66 -12.83 -9.63
C GLY A 305 24.05 -13.57 -10.91
N SER A 306 23.16 -14.46 -11.36
CA SER A 306 23.29 -15.06 -12.69
C SER A 306 22.98 -14.01 -13.76
N THR A 307 23.64 -14.12 -14.91
CA THR A 307 23.47 -13.24 -16.09
C THR A 307 22.07 -13.23 -16.68
N ASP A 308 21.17 -14.09 -16.19
CA ASP A 308 19.84 -14.33 -16.76
C ASP A 308 18.76 -13.34 -16.27
N ARG A 309 19.01 -12.56 -15.22
CA ARG A 309 18.05 -11.54 -14.77
C ARG A 309 18.42 -10.17 -15.35
N PRO A 310 17.54 -9.57 -16.17
CA PRO A 310 17.75 -8.21 -16.65
C PRO A 310 17.67 -7.23 -15.46
N LEU A 311 18.59 -6.26 -15.41
CA LEU A 311 18.47 -5.13 -14.47
C LEU A 311 17.12 -4.45 -14.63
N ARG A 312 16.54 -3.99 -13.51
CA ARG A 312 15.28 -3.27 -13.51
C ARG A 312 15.34 -1.97 -14.31
N ASP A 313 16.49 -1.30 -14.29
CA ASP A 313 16.78 -0.13 -15.12
C ASP A 313 18.10 -0.31 -15.87
N PRO A 314 18.04 -0.73 -17.15
CA PRO A 314 19.25 -0.90 -17.95
C PRO A 314 20.06 0.38 -18.17
N ALA A 315 19.42 1.57 -18.03
CA ALA A 315 20.11 2.85 -18.21
C ALA A 315 21.14 3.11 -17.11
N LEU A 316 20.95 2.57 -15.91
CA LEU A 316 21.86 2.74 -14.77
C LEU A 316 22.97 1.66 -14.69
N ARG A 317 23.08 0.81 -15.70
CA ARG A 317 24.01 -0.33 -15.67
C ARG A 317 25.47 0.07 -15.48
N GLN A 318 25.87 1.17 -16.09
CA GLN A 318 27.26 1.63 -16.04
C GLN A 318 27.62 2.17 -14.64
N GLU A 319 26.75 3.00 -14.09
CA GLU A 319 26.90 3.59 -12.75
C GLU A 319 26.84 2.50 -11.66
N LEU A 320 25.87 1.58 -11.73
CA LEU A 320 25.79 0.42 -10.84
C LEU A 320 27.05 -0.41 -10.90
N GLY A 321 27.60 -0.65 -12.10
CA GLY A 321 28.84 -1.41 -12.29
C GLY A 321 30.07 -0.73 -11.67
N ALA A 322 30.09 0.61 -11.61
CA ALA A 322 31.16 1.34 -10.94
C ALA A 322 31.12 1.17 -9.41
N VAL A 323 29.94 1.15 -8.82
CA VAL A 323 29.73 0.91 -7.38
C VAL A 323 30.03 -0.55 -7.02
N CYS A 324 29.55 -1.52 -7.82
CA CYS A 324 29.75 -2.95 -7.59
C CYS A 324 31.23 -3.34 -7.42
N LYS A 325 32.14 -2.68 -8.16
CA LYS A 325 33.57 -2.94 -8.06
C LYS A 325 34.21 -2.53 -6.73
N LYS A 326 33.52 -1.73 -5.94
CA LYS A 326 34.00 -1.11 -4.71
C LYS A 326 33.32 -1.65 -3.45
N ILE A 327 32.32 -2.51 -3.59
CA ILE A 327 31.53 -3.06 -2.48
C ILE A 327 31.71 -4.57 -2.38
N ASP A 328 31.50 -5.10 -1.20
CA ASP A 328 31.43 -6.53 -0.94
C ASP A 328 30.12 -6.91 -0.23
N LEU A 329 29.94 -8.18 0.05
CA LEU A 329 28.72 -8.70 0.67
C LEU A 329 28.52 -8.14 2.09
N GLU A 330 29.61 -7.87 2.82
CA GLU A 330 29.52 -7.30 4.16
C GLU A 330 29.01 -5.85 4.13
N TRP A 331 29.48 -5.05 3.16
CA TRP A 331 28.96 -3.72 2.92
C TRP A 331 27.46 -3.72 2.59
N VAL A 332 27.02 -4.68 1.74
CA VAL A 332 25.58 -4.83 1.42
C VAL A 332 24.77 -5.18 2.65
N ALA A 333 25.25 -6.12 3.47
CA ALA A 333 24.58 -6.48 4.72
C ALA A 333 24.47 -5.27 5.66
N GLN A 334 25.54 -4.50 5.84
CA GLN A 334 25.57 -3.29 6.64
C GLN A 334 24.59 -2.22 6.12
N ALA A 335 24.48 -2.09 4.80
CA ALA A 335 23.53 -1.15 4.18
C ALA A 335 22.08 -1.55 4.48
N VAL A 336 21.74 -2.84 4.35
CA VAL A 336 20.41 -3.36 4.66
C VAL A 336 20.08 -3.19 6.14
N ASP A 337 20.99 -3.57 7.04
CA ASP A 337 20.79 -3.44 8.49
C ASP A 337 20.56 -1.98 8.90
N GLY A 338 21.33 -1.04 8.35
CA GLY A 338 21.19 0.39 8.60
C GLY A 338 19.84 0.94 8.10
N LEU A 339 19.39 0.50 6.93
CA LEU A 339 18.07 0.88 6.40
C LEU A 339 16.92 0.26 7.19
N ASP A 340 17.04 -0.98 7.63
CA ASP A 340 16.04 -1.66 8.46
C ASP A 340 15.89 -0.97 9.82
N GLU A 341 17.01 -0.59 10.44
CA GLU A 341 17.00 0.18 11.68
C GLU A 341 16.35 1.54 11.48
N LEU A 342 16.70 2.26 10.41
CA LEU A 342 16.08 3.54 10.05
C LEU A 342 14.58 3.38 9.81
N HIS A 343 14.16 2.38 9.04
CA HIS A 343 12.75 2.08 8.78
C HIS A 343 11.99 1.79 10.09
N GLY A 344 12.55 0.97 10.97
CA GLY A 344 11.96 0.68 12.29
C GLY A 344 11.79 1.92 13.15
N ARG A 345 12.76 2.84 13.12
CA ARG A 345 12.75 4.10 13.86
C ARG A 345 11.79 5.15 13.32
N LEU A 346 11.40 5.08 12.03
CA LEU A 346 10.44 6.01 11.44
C LEU A 346 9.10 6.05 12.20
N ARG A 347 8.71 4.93 12.84
CA ARG A 347 7.51 4.87 13.68
C ARG A 347 7.58 5.78 14.91
N ARG A 348 8.78 6.22 15.33
CA ARG A 348 9.06 7.04 16.51
C ARG A 348 9.26 8.52 16.21
N ASN A 349 8.84 8.98 15.03
CA ASN A 349 8.91 10.39 14.60
C ASN A 349 10.33 11.00 14.65
N ILE A 350 11.32 10.28 14.15
CA ILE A 350 12.71 10.74 14.05
C ILE A 350 12.91 11.79 12.96
N ASN A 351 14.00 12.55 13.07
CA ASN A 351 14.46 13.42 11.98
C ASN A 351 14.97 12.53 10.81
N ARG A 352 14.28 12.59 9.69
CA ARG A 352 14.51 11.75 8.50
C ARG A 352 15.90 11.96 7.89
N GLN A 353 16.36 13.22 7.83
CA GLN A 353 17.68 13.56 7.28
C GLN A 353 18.78 13.02 8.19
N LEU A 354 18.73 13.28 9.48
CA LEU A 354 19.74 12.76 10.42
C LEU A 354 19.79 11.23 10.42
N GLY A 355 18.64 10.57 10.27
CA GLY A 355 18.57 9.12 10.13
C GLY A 355 19.28 8.62 8.86
N LEU A 356 19.03 9.25 7.72
CA LEU A 356 19.69 8.89 6.47
C LEU A 356 21.19 9.23 6.47
N ASP A 357 21.57 10.37 7.05
CA ASP A 357 22.97 10.75 7.23
C ASP A 357 23.74 9.71 8.06
N ALA A 358 23.13 9.20 9.14
CA ALA A 358 23.74 8.17 9.97
C ALA A 358 23.98 6.86 9.20
N VAL A 359 23.02 6.42 8.39
CA VAL A 359 23.19 5.27 7.50
C VAL A 359 24.31 5.53 6.49
N ALA A 360 24.27 6.67 5.80
CA ALA A 360 25.27 7.02 4.79
C ALA A 360 26.69 7.09 5.36
N ILE A 361 26.87 7.64 6.56
CA ILE A 361 28.16 7.66 7.27
C ILE A 361 28.62 6.27 7.64
N SER A 362 27.73 5.39 8.13
CA SER A 362 28.13 4.02 8.48
C SER A 362 28.68 3.27 7.28
N LEU A 363 28.17 3.54 6.09
CA LEU A 363 28.63 2.96 4.84
C LEU A 363 29.96 3.57 4.32
N ALA A 364 30.29 4.81 4.75
CA ALA A 364 31.51 5.51 4.37
C ALA A 364 32.74 5.17 5.25
N ARG A 365 32.55 4.50 6.38
CA ARG A 365 33.61 4.20 7.36
C ARG A 365 34.40 2.92 7.04
N ARG A 366 34.54 2.58 5.79
CA ARG A 366 35.43 1.50 5.33
C ARG A 366 36.73 1.97 4.77
#